data_c388d2e9039bcb9abe09ae545de96d02
#
_entry.id   c388d2e9039bcb9abe09ae545de96d02
#
_cell.length_a   1.000
_cell.length_b   1.000
_cell.length_c   1.000
_cell.angle_alpha   90.00
_cell.angle_beta   90.00
_cell.angle_gamma   90.00
#
_symmetry.space_group_name_H-M   'P 1'
#
loop_
_entity.id
_entity.type
_entity.pdbx_description
1 polymer ?
#
loop_
_entity_poly.entity_id
_entity_poly.type
_entity_poly.pdbx_seq_one_letter_code
_entity_poly.pdbx_strand_id
1 'polypeptide(L)'
;MQHCCYTFLVVLLLQTHLVCAQGSGRRVKLIHTDELRYDKALVDAQRLLGNVHLELEGTSFYCDSAYLYSNDDFDAFSNIRILEASGSTVNSDFLHFDKVRNTAVLTGNVVLRDRDMTLTCSELTYLVKEEIARYVTGGRIVSSTNKNTLTSRNGTYNGKTEVFNFKRDVVLINPSYKVRTDTMQYRSVSEVTTFLGPTSIDGDSVSIYCENGYYDSRKDESRFGKNAWVRDRTTILNGDSLYYNGKLGFGEVFRNVQIRDTTQTFEIWGDYGKHLESNELSFVTGHALLLEVMDSDTLFMHADTLKSLPDEQHNQIVYAYHGVRIFKNDLQGICDSVVYLQSDSLLWMYRGPIVWSAQNQVTGDTLKLGLSNQALDKAWVMGNAFIVSDAEANDSIQGPEIRFNQIKGKMATASFVNSELESVWVDGNGELVYYPTDDKEGAPKPMGTNQGECSSILIRFKDGELSSLRMDGQPKSVFKSNRFAGTEPLLLRDFKWLRDQRPRSRYDIFLK
;
A
#
# COMPACT_ATOMS: atom_id res chain seq x y z
N MET A 1 -54.66 4.93 9.77
CA MET A 1 -55.86 4.10 9.97
C MET A 1 -55.44 2.98 10.84
N GLN A 2 -55.71 3.14 12.09
CA GLN A 2 -56.80 2.55 12.89
C GLN A 2 -56.56 1.09 13.17
N HIS A 3 -56.16 0.88 14.44
CA HIS A 3 -56.92 0.14 15.50
C HIS A 3 -56.76 -1.41 15.41
N CYS A 4 -56.49 -2.15 16.45
CA CYS A 4 -57.17 -2.18 17.75
C CYS A 4 -56.35 -2.95 18.80
N CYS A 5 -56.35 -2.48 20.03
CA CYS A 5 -56.11 -3.15 21.29
C CYS A 5 -57.05 -4.34 21.51
N TYR A 6 -56.55 -5.40 22.13
CA TYR A 6 -57.37 -6.18 23.11
C TYR A 6 -56.51 -6.69 24.26
N THR A 7 -56.67 -6.04 25.37
CA THR A 7 -56.38 -6.50 26.73
C THR A 7 -57.32 -7.61 27.08
N PHE A 8 -56.78 -8.75 27.59
CA PHE A 8 -57.56 -9.65 28.42
C PHE A 8 -56.80 -10.00 29.69
N LEU A 9 -57.33 -9.47 30.76
CA LEU A 9 -57.02 -9.74 32.16
C LEU A 9 -57.75 -11.00 32.58
N VAL A 10 -57.06 -12.03 33.07
CA VAL A 10 -57.68 -13.08 33.91
C VAL A 10 -56.79 -13.34 35.12
N VAL A 11 -57.45 -13.20 36.23
CA VAL A 11 -57.00 -13.25 37.62
C VAL A 11 -56.88 -14.67 38.13
N LEU A 12 -55.78 -14.95 38.84
CA LEU A 12 -55.65 -15.74 40.08
C LEU A 12 -56.14 -17.18 40.09
N LEU A 13 -55.22 -18.08 40.29
CA LEU A 13 -55.31 -19.14 41.32
C LEU A 13 -53.90 -19.58 41.71
N LEU A 14 -53.49 -19.11 42.93
CA LEU A 14 -52.36 -19.69 43.65
C LEU A 14 -52.65 -21.15 43.97
N GLN A 15 -51.93 -22.06 43.35
CA GLN A 15 -51.64 -23.36 43.95
C GLN A 15 -50.14 -23.45 44.14
N THR A 16 -49.74 -23.32 45.39
CA THR A 16 -48.41 -23.64 45.89
C THR A 16 -48.20 -25.15 45.78
N HIS A 17 -47.68 -25.59 44.62
CA HIS A 17 -46.95 -26.83 44.61
C HIS A 17 -45.53 -26.53 44.99
N LEU A 18 -45.17 -26.88 46.25
CA LEU A 18 -43.79 -27.14 46.63
C LEU A 18 -43.31 -28.30 45.74
N VAL A 19 -42.81 -27.98 44.56
CA VAL A 19 -41.94 -28.89 43.84
C VAL A 19 -40.60 -28.77 44.57
N CYS A 20 -40.30 -29.74 45.41
CA CYS A 20 -38.92 -30.06 45.73
C CYS A 20 -38.19 -30.23 44.41
N ALA A 21 -37.46 -29.22 43.99
CA ALA A 21 -36.45 -29.38 42.97
C ALA A 21 -35.35 -30.28 43.57
N GLN A 22 -35.59 -31.60 43.50
CA GLN A 22 -34.46 -32.51 43.51
C GLN A 22 -33.65 -32.12 42.31
N GLY A 23 -32.50 -31.48 42.56
CA GLY A 23 -31.48 -31.30 41.57
C GLY A 23 -31.17 -32.69 41.01
N SER A 24 -31.68 -32.98 39.82
CA SER A 24 -31.26 -34.14 39.04
C SER A 24 -29.82 -33.89 38.68
N GLY A 25 -28.91 -34.25 39.56
CA GLY A 25 -27.50 -34.24 39.27
C GLY A 25 -27.29 -34.97 37.96
N ARG A 26 -26.73 -34.31 36.98
CA ARG A 26 -26.33 -34.89 35.72
C ARG A 26 -25.47 -36.12 36.04
N ARG A 27 -26.00 -37.33 35.86
CA ARG A 27 -25.28 -38.58 36.15
C ARG A 27 -24.83 -39.22 34.87
N VAL A 28 -23.61 -39.80 34.91
CA VAL A 28 -23.13 -40.70 33.86
C VAL A 28 -23.99 -41.98 33.94
N LYS A 29 -24.64 -42.31 32.85
CA LYS A 29 -25.46 -43.52 32.74
C LYS A 29 -24.63 -44.61 32.07
N LEU A 30 -24.53 -45.78 32.71
CA LEU A 30 -24.07 -47.00 32.06
C LEU A 30 -25.20 -47.58 31.21
N ILE A 31 -24.99 -47.63 29.89
CA ILE A 31 -25.95 -48.21 28.95
C ILE A 31 -25.61 -49.67 28.67
N HIS A 32 -24.30 -49.96 28.47
CA HIS A 32 -23.84 -51.33 28.19
C HIS A 32 -22.39 -51.54 28.68
N THR A 33 -22.07 -52.76 29.08
CA THR A 33 -20.75 -53.35 29.25
C THR A 33 -20.88 -54.87 29.22
N ASP A 34 -19.92 -55.57 28.69
CA ASP A 34 -19.98 -57.03 28.69
C ASP A 34 -19.75 -57.59 30.10
N GLU A 35 -18.89 -56.93 30.88
CA GLU A 35 -18.59 -57.34 32.24
C GLU A 35 -18.38 -56.11 33.16
N LEU A 36 -18.93 -56.21 34.39
CA LEU A 36 -18.75 -55.23 35.44
C LEU A 36 -18.05 -55.91 36.63
N ARG A 37 -16.91 -55.33 37.03
CA ARG A 37 -16.16 -55.77 38.21
C ARG A 37 -15.95 -54.63 39.19
N TYR A 38 -15.90 -54.95 40.47
CA TYR A 38 -15.50 -54.03 41.50
C TYR A 38 -14.49 -54.71 42.43
N ASP A 39 -13.30 -54.14 42.53
CA ASP A 39 -12.24 -54.59 43.43
C ASP A 39 -11.52 -53.36 43.98
N LYS A 40 -11.89 -52.99 45.20
CA LYS A 40 -11.34 -51.81 45.88
C LYS A 40 -9.84 -51.89 46.16
N ALA A 41 -9.29 -53.10 46.22
CA ALA A 41 -7.85 -53.26 46.42
C ALA A 41 -7.00 -52.92 45.19
N LEU A 42 -7.62 -53.02 44.01
CA LEU A 42 -6.99 -52.63 42.74
C LEU A 42 -7.26 -51.17 42.38
N VAL A 43 -8.55 -50.74 42.41
CA VAL A 43 -9.00 -49.38 42.14
C VAL A 43 -10.36 -49.17 42.78
N ASP A 44 -10.59 -48.05 43.45
CA ASP A 44 -11.88 -47.70 44.05
C ASP A 44 -12.87 -47.13 43.01
N ALA A 45 -13.15 -47.94 41.99
CA ALA A 45 -14.06 -47.64 40.90
C ALA A 45 -14.74 -48.90 40.34
N GLN A 46 -15.88 -48.75 39.72
CA GLN A 46 -16.50 -49.80 38.91
C GLN A 46 -15.69 -49.99 37.63
N ARG A 47 -15.20 -51.21 37.40
CA ARG A 47 -14.42 -51.58 36.20
C ARG A 47 -15.40 -52.15 35.16
N LEU A 48 -15.57 -51.44 34.07
CA LEU A 48 -16.39 -51.80 32.92
C LEU A 48 -15.48 -52.42 31.88
N LEU A 49 -15.79 -53.60 31.40
CA LEU A 49 -14.91 -54.34 30.48
C LEU A 49 -15.72 -54.87 29.30
N GLY A 50 -15.24 -54.63 28.10
CA GLY A 50 -15.83 -55.02 26.81
C GLY A 50 -17.04 -54.19 26.38
N ASN A 51 -16.98 -53.69 25.18
CA ASN A 51 -18.04 -52.95 24.50
C ASN A 51 -18.76 -51.89 25.37
N VAL A 52 -17.96 -51.11 26.12
CA VAL A 52 -18.52 -50.13 27.06
C VAL A 52 -19.25 -49.02 26.33
N HIS A 53 -20.48 -48.76 26.78
CA HIS A 53 -21.28 -47.60 26.32
C HIS A 53 -21.76 -46.80 27.53
N LEU A 54 -21.28 -45.57 27.65
CA LEU A 54 -21.74 -44.61 28.64
C LEU A 54 -22.52 -43.48 27.93
N GLU A 55 -23.47 -42.87 28.63
CA GLU A 55 -24.22 -41.71 28.16
C GLU A 55 -24.18 -40.58 29.19
N LEU A 56 -23.88 -39.36 28.73
CA LEU A 56 -23.97 -38.15 29.52
C LEU A 56 -24.62 -37.04 28.68
N GLU A 57 -25.79 -36.58 29.09
CA GLU A 57 -26.52 -35.44 28.47
C GLU A 57 -26.72 -35.57 26.95
N GLY A 58 -27.00 -36.77 26.47
CA GLY A 58 -27.21 -37.03 25.04
C GLY A 58 -25.93 -37.26 24.25
N THR A 59 -24.77 -37.19 24.90
CA THR A 59 -23.48 -37.60 24.32
C THR A 59 -23.19 -39.05 24.67
N SER A 60 -22.92 -39.85 23.65
CA SER A 60 -22.56 -41.25 23.79
C SER A 60 -21.04 -41.46 23.77
N PHE A 61 -20.54 -42.25 24.73
CA PHE A 61 -19.14 -42.63 24.87
C PHE A 61 -18.99 -44.13 24.69
N TYR A 62 -18.19 -44.56 23.74
CA TYR A 62 -17.87 -45.95 23.46
C TYR A 62 -16.39 -46.16 23.71
N CYS A 63 -16.01 -47.29 24.33
CA CYS A 63 -14.61 -47.68 24.55
C CYS A 63 -14.48 -49.17 24.83
N ASP A 64 -13.26 -49.70 24.84
CA ASP A 64 -13.02 -51.10 25.17
C ASP A 64 -13.14 -51.37 26.68
N SER A 65 -12.75 -50.42 27.51
CA SER A 65 -12.91 -50.52 28.96
C SER A 65 -12.99 -49.14 29.62
N ALA A 66 -13.58 -49.10 30.83
CA ALA A 66 -13.61 -47.86 31.61
C ALA A 66 -13.58 -48.11 33.11
N TYR A 67 -13.12 -47.12 33.87
CA TYR A 67 -13.27 -47.01 35.31
C TYR A 67 -14.32 -45.93 35.59
N LEU A 68 -15.39 -46.28 36.27
CA LEU A 68 -16.45 -45.36 36.69
C LEU A 68 -16.37 -45.17 38.20
N TYR A 69 -16.04 -43.94 38.63
CA TYR A 69 -15.84 -43.58 40.02
C TYR A 69 -17.17 -43.21 40.72
N SER A 70 -17.19 -43.25 42.04
CA SER A 70 -18.38 -42.97 42.83
C SER A 70 -18.89 -41.54 42.74
N ASN A 71 -18.04 -40.62 42.33
CA ASN A 71 -18.30 -39.20 42.12
C ASN A 71 -18.77 -38.86 40.66
N ASP A 72 -19.03 -39.91 39.86
CA ASP A 72 -19.35 -39.83 38.43
C ASP A 72 -18.18 -39.35 37.54
N ASP A 73 -16.92 -39.34 38.04
CA ASP A 73 -15.76 -39.26 37.17
C ASP A 73 -15.60 -40.59 36.44
N PHE A 74 -14.96 -40.57 35.28
CA PHE A 74 -14.59 -41.81 34.60
C PHE A 74 -13.34 -41.68 33.75
N ASP A 75 -12.62 -42.80 33.69
CA ASP A 75 -11.49 -43.00 32.77
C ASP A 75 -11.92 -44.04 31.72
N ALA A 76 -11.74 -43.74 30.47
CA ALA A 76 -12.01 -44.63 29.36
C ALA A 76 -10.71 -44.98 28.63
N PHE A 77 -10.57 -46.23 28.21
CA PHE A 77 -9.37 -46.78 27.64
C PHE A 77 -9.65 -47.51 26.33
N SER A 78 -8.82 -47.23 25.36
CA SER A 78 -8.76 -47.85 24.02
C SER A 78 -10.02 -47.69 23.18
N ASN A 79 -9.80 -47.40 21.90
CA ASN A 79 -10.86 -47.28 20.88
C ASN A 79 -11.99 -46.32 21.26
N ILE A 80 -11.63 -45.23 21.93
CA ILE A 80 -12.63 -44.26 22.37
C ILE A 80 -13.28 -43.63 21.16
N ARG A 81 -14.60 -43.62 21.16
CA ARG A 81 -15.46 -42.94 20.21
C ARG A 81 -16.55 -42.19 20.95
N ILE A 82 -16.51 -40.88 20.85
CA ILE A 82 -17.56 -40.00 21.36
C ILE A 82 -18.45 -39.61 20.20
N LEU A 83 -19.77 -39.67 20.40
CA LEU A 83 -20.78 -39.24 19.44
C LEU A 83 -21.66 -38.19 20.12
N GLU A 84 -21.60 -36.97 19.63
CA GLU A 84 -22.42 -35.87 20.11
C GLU A 84 -23.77 -35.83 19.37
N ALA A 85 -24.79 -35.26 20.03
CA ALA A 85 -26.11 -35.07 19.42
C ALA A 85 -26.11 -34.21 18.15
N SER A 86 -25.10 -33.34 18.00
CA SER A 86 -24.82 -32.54 16.80
C SER A 86 -24.38 -33.34 15.58
N GLY A 87 -23.99 -34.61 15.78
CA GLY A 87 -23.37 -35.48 14.78
C GLY A 87 -21.84 -35.40 14.75
N SER A 88 -21.22 -34.54 15.54
CA SER A 88 -19.76 -34.46 15.69
C SER A 88 -19.24 -35.73 16.35
N THR A 89 -18.04 -36.18 15.95
CA THR A 89 -17.37 -37.36 16.49
C THR A 89 -15.99 -37.06 16.97
N VAL A 90 -15.62 -37.66 18.12
CA VAL A 90 -14.23 -37.58 18.61
C VAL A 90 -13.72 -39.00 18.88
N ASN A 91 -12.51 -39.27 18.37
CA ASN A 91 -11.80 -40.52 18.64
C ASN A 91 -10.52 -40.22 19.41
N SER A 92 -10.12 -41.11 20.32
CA SER A 92 -8.85 -41.04 21.07
C SER A 92 -8.46 -42.39 21.63
N ASP A 93 -7.24 -42.50 22.22
CA ASP A 93 -6.81 -43.72 22.87
C ASP A 93 -7.16 -43.72 24.34
N PHE A 94 -7.22 -42.56 24.99
CA PHE A 94 -7.60 -42.40 26.40
C PHE A 94 -8.46 -41.16 26.59
N LEU A 95 -9.42 -41.23 27.53
CA LEU A 95 -10.26 -40.12 27.98
C LEU A 95 -10.34 -40.13 29.51
N HIS A 96 -10.06 -39.01 30.13
CA HIS A 96 -10.39 -38.70 31.52
C HIS A 96 -11.53 -37.66 31.57
N PHE A 97 -12.59 -37.96 32.29
CA PHE A 97 -13.68 -37.02 32.54
C PHE A 97 -13.77 -36.69 34.03
N ASP A 98 -13.58 -35.41 34.37
CA ASP A 98 -13.75 -34.81 35.69
C ASP A 98 -15.14 -34.15 35.77
N LYS A 99 -16.05 -34.78 36.52
CA LYS A 99 -17.44 -34.30 36.69
C LYS A 99 -17.53 -32.98 37.43
N VAL A 100 -16.67 -32.77 38.44
CA VAL A 100 -16.71 -31.55 39.26
C VAL A 100 -16.29 -30.34 38.43
N ARG A 101 -15.26 -30.49 37.62
CA ARG A 101 -14.77 -29.45 36.71
C ARG A 101 -15.52 -29.42 35.37
N ASN A 102 -16.34 -30.42 35.08
CA ASN A 102 -16.97 -30.60 33.76
C ASN A 102 -15.94 -30.56 32.62
N THR A 103 -14.82 -31.27 32.79
CA THR A 103 -13.70 -31.25 31.86
C THR A 103 -13.41 -32.65 31.34
N ALA A 104 -13.35 -32.82 30.04
CA ALA A 104 -12.89 -34.01 29.36
C ALA A 104 -11.47 -33.77 28.82
N VAL A 105 -10.53 -34.65 29.14
CA VAL A 105 -9.18 -34.65 28.61
C VAL A 105 -8.98 -35.91 27.78
N LEU A 106 -8.79 -35.74 26.48
CA LEU A 106 -8.53 -36.80 25.53
C LEU A 106 -7.06 -36.81 25.17
N THR A 107 -6.45 -37.96 25.14
CA THR A 107 -5.05 -38.14 24.79
C THR A 107 -4.84 -39.34 23.87
N GLY A 108 -3.78 -39.27 23.05
CA GLY A 108 -3.40 -40.29 22.08
C GLY A 108 -4.30 -40.26 20.84
N ASN A 109 -3.70 -40.04 19.69
CA ASN A 109 -4.35 -40.08 18.37
C ASN A 109 -5.73 -39.38 18.30
N VAL A 110 -5.85 -38.21 18.93
CA VAL A 110 -7.13 -37.49 18.99
C VAL A 110 -7.52 -37.01 17.61
N VAL A 111 -8.71 -37.40 17.16
CA VAL A 111 -9.31 -36.99 15.89
C VAL A 111 -10.75 -36.54 16.14
N LEU A 112 -10.99 -35.24 16.00
CA LEU A 112 -12.33 -34.66 16.05
C LEU A 112 -12.81 -34.39 14.62
N ARG A 113 -14.00 -34.83 14.29
CA ARG A 113 -14.67 -34.55 13.01
C ARG A 113 -15.97 -33.81 13.28
N ASP A 114 -16.13 -32.67 12.68
CA ASP A 114 -17.34 -31.87 12.73
C ASP A 114 -17.63 -31.29 11.34
N ARG A 115 -18.79 -31.64 10.79
CA ARG A 115 -19.16 -31.23 9.42
C ARG A 115 -18.06 -31.50 8.40
N ASP A 116 -17.43 -30.45 7.86
CA ASP A 116 -16.37 -30.52 6.86
C ASP A 116 -14.95 -30.39 7.47
N MET A 117 -14.85 -30.20 8.79
CA MET A 117 -13.56 -30.02 9.47
C MET A 117 -13.10 -31.26 10.20
N THR A 118 -11.82 -31.54 10.11
CA THR A 118 -11.15 -32.58 10.89
C THR A 118 -9.97 -31.95 11.64
N LEU A 119 -10.02 -31.99 12.98
CA LEU A 119 -8.89 -31.67 13.85
C LEU A 119 -8.16 -32.94 14.24
N THR A 120 -6.83 -32.95 14.16
CA THR A 120 -5.94 -33.98 14.69
C THR A 120 -4.94 -33.35 15.66
N CYS A 121 -4.80 -33.95 16.84
CA CYS A 121 -3.82 -33.52 17.86
C CYS A 121 -3.44 -34.70 18.77
N SER A 122 -2.45 -34.53 19.63
CA SER A 122 -2.06 -35.54 20.61
C SER A 122 -2.87 -35.46 21.92
N GLU A 123 -3.36 -34.26 22.22
CA GLU A 123 -4.15 -33.98 23.42
C GLU A 123 -5.22 -32.91 23.13
N LEU A 124 -6.44 -33.14 23.60
CA LEU A 124 -7.56 -32.21 23.50
C LEU A 124 -8.24 -32.12 24.87
N THR A 125 -8.34 -30.91 25.40
CA THR A 125 -9.13 -30.60 26.59
C THR A 125 -10.44 -29.96 26.16
N TYR A 126 -11.58 -30.49 26.64
CA TYR A 126 -12.92 -29.94 26.40
C TYR A 126 -13.56 -29.54 27.72
N LEU A 127 -13.87 -28.25 27.86
CA LEU A 127 -14.63 -27.68 28.97
C LEU A 127 -16.11 -27.71 28.59
N VAL A 128 -16.83 -28.71 29.08
CA VAL A 128 -18.18 -29.05 28.60
C VAL A 128 -19.18 -27.90 28.86
N LYS A 129 -19.17 -27.30 30.06
CA LYS A 129 -20.08 -26.21 30.43
C LYS A 129 -19.84 -24.94 29.65
N GLU A 130 -18.58 -24.64 29.39
CA GLU A 130 -18.14 -23.45 28.62
C GLU A 130 -18.22 -23.68 27.12
N GLU A 131 -18.30 -24.92 26.67
CA GLU A 131 -18.24 -25.36 25.27
C GLU A 131 -16.91 -24.92 24.61
N ILE A 132 -15.80 -25.09 25.34
CA ILE A 132 -14.48 -24.72 24.86
C ILE A 132 -13.61 -25.96 24.62
N ALA A 133 -13.20 -26.19 23.38
CA ALA A 133 -12.19 -27.14 23.01
C ALA A 133 -10.81 -26.46 22.91
N ARG A 134 -9.76 -27.12 23.47
CA ARG A 134 -8.41 -26.54 23.51
C ARG A 134 -7.34 -27.62 23.32
N TYR A 135 -6.35 -27.34 22.48
CA TYR A 135 -5.11 -28.10 22.41
C TYR A 135 -3.88 -27.17 22.61
N VAL A 136 -2.81 -27.72 23.18
CA VAL A 136 -1.58 -26.95 23.49
C VAL A 136 -0.30 -27.67 23.02
N THR A 137 -0.41 -28.85 22.50
CA THR A 137 0.69 -29.73 22.08
C THR A 137 0.92 -29.77 20.57
N GLY A 138 0.20 -28.92 19.84
CA GLY A 138 0.15 -28.88 18.39
C GLY A 138 -1.14 -29.53 17.87
N GLY A 139 -1.69 -28.92 16.81
CA GLY A 139 -2.89 -29.41 16.15
C GLY A 139 -2.88 -29.09 14.66
N ARG A 140 -3.57 -29.95 13.90
CA ARG A 140 -3.78 -29.78 12.46
C ARG A 140 -5.27 -29.87 12.17
N ILE A 141 -5.79 -28.84 11.52
CA ILE A 141 -7.18 -28.76 11.07
C ILE A 141 -7.21 -28.81 9.55
N VAL A 142 -8.06 -29.65 8.99
CA VAL A 142 -8.28 -29.78 7.55
C VAL A 142 -9.74 -29.57 7.25
N SER A 143 -10.05 -28.67 6.31
CA SER A 143 -11.38 -28.53 5.73
C SER A 143 -11.45 -29.31 4.41
N SER A 144 -12.45 -30.15 4.26
CA SER A 144 -12.68 -30.90 3.02
C SER A 144 -13.27 -30.03 1.92
N THR A 145 -14.09 -29.04 2.28
CA THR A 145 -14.78 -28.14 1.33
C THR A 145 -13.82 -27.15 0.71
N ASN A 146 -13.05 -26.43 1.52
CA ASN A 146 -12.16 -25.35 1.06
C ASN A 146 -10.74 -25.81 0.80
N LYS A 147 -10.43 -27.10 1.05
CA LYS A 147 -9.08 -27.69 0.97
C LYS A 147 -8.04 -26.95 1.83
N ASN A 148 -8.48 -26.20 2.82
CA ASN A 148 -7.62 -25.50 3.75
C ASN A 148 -6.98 -26.47 4.72
N THR A 149 -5.70 -26.28 5.00
CA THR A 149 -4.98 -26.92 6.09
C THR A 149 -4.42 -25.88 7.01
N LEU A 150 -4.80 -25.91 8.28
CA LEU A 150 -4.26 -25.03 9.30
C LEU A 150 -3.48 -25.86 10.33
N THR A 151 -2.29 -25.39 10.69
CA THR A 151 -1.49 -25.94 11.78
C THR A 151 -1.14 -24.83 12.77
N SER A 152 -1.12 -25.15 14.06
CA SER A 152 -0.64 -24.23 15.09
C SER A 152 -0.19 -25.02 16.33
N ARG A 153 0.61 -24.41 17.18
CA ARG A 153 0.99 -25.03 18.44
C ARG A 153 -0.15 -25.05 19.46
N ASN A 154 -0.91 -23.96 19.53
CA ASN A 154 -2.06 -23.85 20.42
C ASN A 154 -3.31 -23.48 19.61
N GLY A 155 -4.42 -24.12 19.90
CA GLY A 155 -5.73 -23.77 19.35
C GLY A 155 -6.82 -23.81 20.42
N THR A 156 -7.78 -22.92 20.30
CA THR A 156 -8.97 -22.88 21.14
C THR A 156 -10.18 -22.59 20.28
N TYR A 157 -11.22 -23.37 20.44
CA TYR A 157 -12.54 -23.12 19.85
C TYR A 157 -13.56 -22.89 20.94
N ASN A 158 -14.34 -21.85 20.83
CA ASN A 158 -15.45 -21.55 21.72
C ASN A 158 -16.75 -21.77 20.94
N GLY A 159 -17.52 -22.82 21.30
CA GLY A 159 -18.75 -23.20 20.61
C GLY A 159 -19.89 -22.18 20.77
N LYS A 160 -19.95 -21.47 21.91
CA LYS A 160 -20.99 -20.44 22.13
C LYS A 160 -20.83 -19.22 21.27
N THR A 161 -19.59 -18.82 20.98
CA THR A 161 -19.27 -17.62 20.18
C THR A 161 -18.84 -17.96 18.75
N GLU A 162 -18.63 -19.23 18.48
CA GLU A 162 -18.12 -19.78 17.22
C GLU A 162 -16.80 -19.12 16.78
N VAL A 163 -15.91 -18.87 17.77
CA VAL A 163 -14.61 -18.23 17.57
C VAL A 163 -13.48 -19.21 17.76
N PHE A 164 -12.63 -19.30 16.75
CA PHE A 164 -11.36 -20.01 16.80
C PHE A 164 -10.24 -19.03 17.10
N ASN A 165 -9.33 -19.41 18.00
CA ASN A 165 -8.09 -18.67 18.25
C ASN A 165 -6.91 -19.64 18.11
N PHE A 166 -5.92 -19.24 17.31
CA PHE A 166 -4.70 -19.99 17.07
C PHE A 166 -3.49 -19.13 17.46
N LYS A 167 -2.53 -19.76 18.14
CA LYS A 167 -1.32 -19.09 18.61
C LYS A 167 -0.09 -19.94 18.41
N ARG A 168 1.03 -19.27 18.13
CA ARG A 168 2.37 -19.82 17.91
C ARG A 168 2.44 -20.72 16.68
N ASP A 169 3.32 -20.36 15.78
CA ASP A 169 3.60 -21.09 14.55
C ASP A 169 2.34 -21.40 13.73
N VAL A 170 1.45 -20.42 13.63
CA VAL A 170 0.22 -20.58 12.85
C VAL A 170 0.54 -20.54 11.36
N VAL A 171 0.21 -21.63 10.68
CA VAL A 171 0.35 -21.74 9.22
C VAL A 171 -0.99 -22.20 8.65
N LEU A 172 -1.54 -21.39 7.76
CA LEU A 172 -2.72 -21.73 6.95
C LEU A 172 -2.29 -21.91 5.51
N ILE A 173 -2.60 -23.05 4.93
CA ILE A 173 -2.36 -23.38 3.53
C ILE A 173 -3.70 -23.52 2.83
N ASN A 174 -3.92 -22.70 1.83
CA ASN A 174 -5.02 -22.75 0.86
C ASN A 174 -4.43 -23.10 -0.51
N PRO A 175 -5.16 -23.66 -1.47
CA PRO A 175 -4.66 -23.91 -2.82
C PRO A 175 -4.04 -22.70 -3.52
N SER A 176 -4.49 -21.47 -3.21
CA SER A 176 -4.06 -20.23 -3.88
C SER A 176 -3.11 -19.38 -3.04
N TYR A 177 -2.98 -19.64 -1.74
CA TYR A 177 -2.12 -18.83 -0.87
C TYR A 177 -1.69 -19.59 0.39
N LYS A 178 -0.64 -19.08 1.02
CA LYS A 178 -0.13 -19.54 2.31
C LYS A 178 0.00 -18.38 3.28
N VAL A 179 -0.59 -18.53 4.47
CA VAL A 179 -0.47 -17.56 5.56
C VAL A 179 0.47 -18.10 6.61
N ARG A 180 1.38 -17.26 7.13
CA ARG A 180 2.17 -17.50 8.34
C ARG A 180 1.95 -16.34 9.28
N THR A 181 1.58 -16.64 10.53
CA THR A 181 1.33 -15.64 11.56
C THR A 181 1.61 -16.20 12.96
N ASP A 182 1.88 -15.31 13.92
CA ASP A 182 2.01 -15.74 15.32
C ASP A 182 0.64 -16.03 15.95
N THR A 183 -0.32 -15.16 15.73
CA THR A 183 -1.65 -15.26 16.33
C THR A 183 -2.74 -14.90 15.33
N MET A 184 -3.73 -15.78 15.21
CA MET A 184 -4.87 -15.62 14.32
C MET A 184 -6.17 -15.95 15.04
N GLN A 185 -7.20 -15.16 14.78
CA GLN A 185 -8.57 -15.43 15.20
C GLN A 185 -9.45 -15.58 13.96
N TYR A 186 -10.31 -16.59 13.97
CA TYR A 186 -11.35 -16.78 12.94
C TYR A 186 -12.71 -16.84 13.59
N ARG A 187 -13.65 -16.03 13.10
CA ARG A 187 -15.05 -16.01 13.50
C ARG A 187 -15.89 -16.65 12.39
N SER A 188 -16.39 -17.85 12.62
CA SER A 188 -17.11 -18.61 11.59
C SER A 188 -18.45 -17.99 11.22
N VAL A 189 -19.16 -17.39 12.19
CA VAL A 189 -20.45 -16.68 11.93
C VAL A 189 -20.29 -15.52 10.95
N SER A 190 -19.25 -14.71 11.08
CA SER A 190 -19.02 -13.55 10.23
C SER A 190 -18.03 -13.82 9.09
N GLU A 191 -17.36 -14.97 9.10
CA GLU A 191 -16.29 -15.36 8.17
C GLU A 191 -15.13 -14.36 8.13
N VAL A 192 -14.84 -13.75 9.30
CA VAL A 192 -13.75 -12.80 9.44
C VAL A 192 -12.53 -13.46 10.08
N THR A 193 -11.42 -13.38 9.37
CA THR A 193 -10.07 -13.72 9.89
C THR A 193 -9.39 -12.46 10.39
N THR A 194 -8.88 -12.48 11.61
CA THR A 194 -8.11 -11.38 12.21
C THR A 194 -6.69 -11.83 12.50
N PHE A 195 -5.70 -11.08 12.06
CA PHE A 195 -4.29 -11.28 12.32
C PHE A 195 -3.85 -10.36 13.47
N LEU A 196 -3.22 -10.92 14.50
CA LEU A 196 -2.88 -10.23 15.75
C LEU A 196 -1.37 -10.23 16.04
N GLY A 197 -0.55 -10.33 15.01
CA GLY A 197 0.91 -10.30 15.06
C GLY A 197 1.51 -10.28 13.66
N PRO A 198 2.85 -10.29 13.55
CA PRO A 198 3.54 -10.35 12.27
C PRO A 198 2.98 -11.46 11.39
N THR A 199 2.52 -11.10 10.22
CA THR A 199 1.82 -11.98 9.29
C THR A 199 2.36 -11.82 7.89
N SER A 200 2.71 -12.92 7.23
CA SER A 200 2.97 -12.99 5.81
C SER A 200 1.88 -13.80 5.11
N ILE A 201 1.43 -13.32 3.97
CA ILE A 201 0.48 -13.99 3.08
C ILE A 201 1.16 -14.08 1.71
N ASP A 202 1.46 -15.30 1.29
CA ASP A 202 2.15 -15.58 0.03
C ASP A 202 1.18 -16.28 -0.92
N GLY A 203 0.75 -15.59 -1.96
CA GLY A 203 -0.03 -16.11 -3.08
C GLY A 203 0.85 -16.33 -4.32
N ASP A 204 0.22 -16.77 -5.42
CA ASP A 204 0.94 -17.08 -6.67
C ASP A 204 1.59 -15.84 -7.32
N SER A 205 0.95 -14.68 -7.23
CA SER A 205 1.43 -13.42 -7.84
C SER A 205 1.58 -12.28 -6.84
N VAL A 206 1.02 -12.40 -5.64
CA VAL A 206 0.99 -11.34 -4.64
C VAL A 206 1.50 -11.84 -3.31
N SER A 207 2.40 -11.08 -2.69
CA SER A 207 2.82 -11.29 -1.29
C SER A 207 2.40 -10.08 -0.46
N ILE A 208 1.92 -10.33 0.77
CA ILE A 208 1.47 -9.31 1.70
C ILE A 208 2.17 -9.52 3.05
N TYR A 209 2.53 -8.42 3.68
CA TYR A 209 2.98 -8.41 5.07
C TYR A 209 2.21 -7.37 5.88
N CYS A 210 1.94 -7.68 7.13
CA CYS A 210 1.40 -6.74 8.10
C CYS A 210 1.73 -7.19 9.54
N GLU A 211 1.65 -6.27 10.50
CA GLU A 211 1.75 -6.62 11.93
C GLU A 211 0.38 -6.81 12.59
N ASN A 212 -0.67 -6.34 11.96
CA ASN A 212 -2.06 -6.62 12.30
C ASN A 212 -2.97 -6.44 11.07
N GLY A 213 -4.14 -7.04 11.12
CA GLY A 213 -5.09 -6.87 10.02
C GLY A 213 -6.30 -7.77 10.15
N TYR A 214 -7.21 -7.65 9.20
CA TYR A 214 -8.31 -8.57 9.04
C TYR A 214 -8.64 -8.81 7.57
N TYR A 215 -9.31 -9.94 7.31
CA TYR A 215 -9.94 -10.27 6.04
C TYR A 215 -11.37 -10.76 6.30
N ASP A 216 -12.35 -10.10 5.69
CA ASP A 216 -13.76 -10.46 5.65
C ASP A 216 -14.06 -11.15 4.31
N SER A 217 -14.20 -12.48 4.33
CA SER A 217 -14.39 -13.26 3.10
C SER A 217 -15.77 -13.09 2.47
N ARG A 218 -16.79 -12.70 3.25
CA ARG A 218 -18.14 -12.41 2.71
C ARG A 218 -18.18 -11.12 1.92
N LYS A 219 -17.47 -10.11 2.40
CA LYS A 219 -17.40 -8.81 1.75
C LYS A 219 -16.30 -8.73 0.71
N ASP A 220 -15.32 -9.62 0.80
CA ASP A 220 -14.06 -9.57 0.08
C ASP A 220 -13.29 -8.28 0.38
N GLU A 221 -13.23 -7.96 1.68
CA GLU A 221 -12.56 -6.77 2.19
C GLU A 221 -11.41 -7.15 3.11
N SER A 222 -10.29 -6.46 2.96
CA SER A 222 -9.15 -6.60 3.87
C SER A 222 -8.62 -5.25 4.33
N ARG A 223 -8.05 -5.26 5.51
CA ARG A 223 -7.29 -4.14 6.04
C ARG A 223 -6.05 -4.66 6.75
N PHE A 224 -4.90 -4.14 6.36
CA PHE A 224 -3.61 -4.46 6.92
C PHE A 224 -2.99 -3.20 7.53
N GLY A 225 -2.44 -3.30 8.72
CA GLY A 225 -1.88 -2.17 9.44
C GLY A 225 -0.48 -2.45 9.99
N LYS A 226 0.19 -1.40 10.42
CA LYS A 226 1.54 -1.38 10.94
C LYS A 226 2.56 -2.03 9.98
N ASN A 227 3.36 -1.18 9.35
CA ASN A 227 4.39 -1.61 8.41
C ASN A 227 3.86 -2.51 7.28
N ALA A 228 2.62 -2.23 6.85
CA ALA A 228 1.97 -3.04 5.85
C ALA A 228 2.59 -2.80 4.46
N TRP A 229 2.83 -3.89 3.75
CA TRP A 229 3.22 -3.83 2.34
C TRP A 229 2.55 -4.92 1.51
N VAL A 230 2.34 -4.60 0.25
CA VAL A 230 1.90 -5.52 -0.79
C VAL A 230 2.94 -5.51 -1.88
N ARG A 231 3.36 -6.68 -2.30
CA ARG A 231 4.24 -6.89 -3.45
C ARG A 231 3.49 -7.67 -4.50
N ASP A 232 3.29 -7.05 -5.65
CA ASP A 232 2.79 -7.71 -6.86
C ASP A 232 3.92 -7.71 -7.89
N ARG A 233 4.11 -8.81 -8.61
CA ARG A 233 5.14 -9.01 -9.66
C ARG A 233 6.26 -7.95 -9.70
N THR A 234 5.93 -6.75 -10.14
CA THR A 234 6.87 -5.63 -10.35
C THR A 234 6.70 -4.48 -9.38
N THR A 235 5.58 -4.39 -8.65
CA THR A 235 5.27 -3.24 -7.80
C THR A 235 5.31 -3.60 -6.32
N ILE A 236 5.92 -2.74 -5.52
CA ILE A 236 5.86 -2.79 -4.05
C ILE A 236 5.13 -1.55 -3.56
N LEU A 237 4.07 -1.78 -2.80
CA LEU A 237 3.25 -0.76 -2.17
C LEU A 237 3.42 -0.84 -0.66
N ASN A 238 3.90 0.23 -0.05
CA ASN A 238 4.06 0.36 1.40
C ASN A 238 3.15 1.45 1.97
N GLY A 239 2.76 1.29 3.24
CA GLY A 239 2.05 2.31 3.98
C GLY A 239 1.80 1.89 5.43
N ASP A 240 1.36 2.83 6.27
CA ASP A 240 1.00 2.50 7.66
C ASP A 240 -0.24 1.60 7.71
N SER A 241 -1.15 1.76 6.76
CA SER A 241 -2.35 0.94 6.63
C SER A 241 -2.78 0.80 5.18
N LEU A 242 -3.13 -0.41 4.79
CA LEU A 242 -3.65 -0.78 3.48
C LEU A 242 -5.09 -1.26 3.64
N TYR A 243 -5.98 -0.81 2.76
CA TYR A 243 -7.34 -1.29 2.62
C TYR A 243 -7.54 -1.80 1.20
N TYR A 244 -8.23 -2.93 1.04
CA TYR A 244 -8.55 -3.48 -0.27
C TYR A 244 -9.98 -4.02 -0.26
N ASN A 245 -10.70 -3.76 -1.34
CA ASN A 245 -12.03 -4.28 -1.59
C ASN A 245 -12.04 -5.00 -2.95
N GLY A 246 -12.02 -6.34 -2.91
CA GLY A 246 -11.96 -7.17 -4.10
C GLY A 246 -13.22 -7.12 -4.96
N LYS A 247 -14.41 -6.96 -4.35
CA LYS A 247 -15.66 -6.85 -5.11
C LYS A 247 -15.75 -5.57 -5.93
N LEU A 248 -15.19 -4.49 -5.43
CA LEU A 248 -15.18 -3.19 -6.09
C LEU A 248 -13.89 -2.94 -6.87
N GLY A 249 -12.89 -3.81 -6.74
CA GLY A 249 -11.60 -3.74 -7.44
C GLY A 249 -10.85 -2.45 -7.11
N PHE A 250 -10.73 -2.10 -5.83
CA PHE A 250 -9.88 -0.97 -5.46
C PHE A 250 -9.10 -1.19 -4.16
N GLY A 251 -7.93 -0.55 -4.10
CA GLY A 251 -7.07 -0.49 -2.93
C GLY A 251 -6.81 0.94 -2.49
N GLU A 252 -6.66 1.15 -1.20
CA GLU A 252 -6.30 2.44 -0.59
C GLU A 252 -5.14 2.26 0.39
N VAL A 253 -4.25 3.24 0.42
CA VAL A 253 -3.07 3.28 1.29
C VAL A 253 -3.07 4.57 2.06
N PHE A 254 -2.80 4.48 3.34
CA PHE A 254 -2.89 5.62 4.26
C PHE A 254 -1.56 5.80 4.98
N ARG A 255 -1.05 7.02 4.95
CA ARG A 255 0.17 7.54 5.60
C ARG A 255 1.44 6.80 5.17
N ASN A 256 2.51 7.57 4.99
CA ASN A 256 3.81 7.06 4.57
C ASN A 256 3.70 6.17 3.32
N VAL A 257 2.88 6.62 2.37
CA VAL A 257 2.67 5.89 1.11
C VAL A 257 3.97 5.88 0.33
N GLN A 258 4.40 4.70 -0.09
CA GLN A 258 5.50 4.51 -1.03
C GLN A 258 5.09 3.47 -2.06
N ILE A 259 5.15 3.83 -3.32
CA ILE A 259 4.94 2.94 -4.46
C ILE A 259 6.26 2.87 -5.21
N ARG A 260 6.80 1.67 -5.37
CA ARG A 260 8.03 1.42 -6.10
C ARG A 260 7.81 0.34 -7.16
N ASP A 261 8.13 0.65 -8.40
CA ASP A 261 8.27 -0.35 -9.46
C ASP A 261 9.68 -0.94 -9.40
N THR A 262 9.79 -2.28 -9.35
CA THR A 262 11.08 -2.98 -9.26
C THR A 262 11.76 -3.16 -10.62
N THR A 263 11.05 -2.89 -11.70
CA THR A 263 11.54 -2.96 -13.09
C THR A 263 11.96 -1.60 -13.63
N GLN A 264 11.50 -0.53 -12.99
CA GLN A 264 11.75 0.85 -13.36
C GLN A 264 12.46 1.59 -12.24
N THR A 265 13.00 2.75 -12.57
CA THR A 265 13.83 3.55 -11.67
C THR A 265 13.04 4.63 -10.92
N PHE A 266 11.71 4.54 -10.91
CA PHE A 266 10.89 5.56 -10.24
C PHE A 266 10.19 5.06 -8.98
N GLU A 267 9.98 5.97 -8.04
CA GLU A 267 9.22 5.78 -6.81
C GLU A 267 8.23 6.94 -6.64
N ILE A 268 7.07 6.65 -6.08
CA ILE A 268 6.07 7.68 -5.72
C ILE A 268 5.83 7.63 -4.22
N TRP A 269 5.82 8.79 -3.59
CA TRP A 269 5.59 8.98 -2.16
C TRP A 269 4.39 9.89 -1.92
N GLY A 270 3.74 9.79 -0.75
CA GLY A 270 2.66 10.68 -0.33
C GLY A 270 2.00 10.28 0.96
N ASP A 271 0.91 10.97 1.33
CA ASP A 271 0.17 10.69 2.56
C ASP A 271 -1.03 9.77 2.33
N TYR A 272 -1.59 9.78 1.13
CA TYR A 272 -2.71 8.92 0.73
C TYR A 272 -2.56 8.47 -0.71
N GLY A 273 -2.85 7.20 -0.96
CA GLY A 273 -2.85 6.60 -2.29
C GLY A 273 -4.11 5.76 -2.54
N LYS A 274 -4.53 5.69 -3.80
CA LYS A 274 -5.63 4.83 -4.24
C LYS A 274 -5.32 4.24 -5.61
N HIS A 275 -5.70 2.98 -5.77
CA HIS A 275 -5.63 2.26 -7.04
C HIS A 275 -7.01 1.70 -7.40
N LEU A 276 -7.41 1.83 -8.65
CA LEU A 276 -8.64 1.29 -9.23
C LEU A 276 -8.27 0.30 -10.33
N GLU A 277 -8.60 -0.97 -10.14
CA GLU A 277 -8.25 -2.04 -11.09
C GLU A 277 -8.98 -1.91 -12.43
N SER A 278 -10.23 -1.41 -12.42
CA SER A 278 -11.08 -1.36 -13.62
C SER A 278 -10.49 -0.57 -14.78
N ASN A 279 -9.61 0.39 -14.50
CA ASN A 279 -8.96 1.25 -15.50
C ASN A 279 -7.48 1.50 -15.17
N GLU A 280 -6.89 0.67 -14.31
CA GLU A 280 -5.49 0.74 -13.87
C GLU A 280 -5.08 2.16 -13.38
N LEU A 281 -6.10 2.89 -12.85
CA LEU A 281 -5.90 4.24 -12.34
C LEU A 281 -5.28 4.22 -10.97
N SER A 282 -4.13 4.84 -10.83
CA SER A 282 -3.52 5.12 -9.53
C SER A 282 -3.45 6.63 -9.29
N PHE A 283 -3.64 7.06 -8.04
CA PHE A 283 -3.27 8.42 -7.66
C PHE A 283 -2.72 8.46 -6.23
N VAL A 284 -1.86 9.45 -6.00
CA VAL A 284 -1.26 9.73 -4.70
C VAL A 284 -1.40 11.23 -4.43
N THR A 285 -1.76 11.58 -3.21
CA THR A 285 -1.94 12.97 -2.77
C THR A 285 -1.40 13.19 -1.36
N GLY A 286 -1.28 14.45 -0.96
CA GLY A 286 -0.64 14.85 0.30
C GLY A 286 0.86 14.69 0.21
N HIS A 287 1.59 15.79 0.03
CA HIS A 287 3.05 15.81 -0.19
C HIS A 287 3.51 14.84 -1.29
N ALA A 288 2.69 14.72 -2.35
CA ALA A 288 2.97 13.75 -3.40
C ALA A 288 4.30 14.08 -4.09
N LEU A 289 5.16 13.08 -4.18
CA LEU A 289 6.52 13.20 -4.71
C LEU A 289 6.78 12.03 -5.65
N LEU A 290 7.23 12.32 -6.86
CA LEU A 290 7.82 11.35 -7.77
C LEU A 290 9.35 11.49 -7.73
N LEU A 291 10.02 10.37 -7.55
CA LEU A 291 11.47 10.23 -7.71
C LEU A 291 11.73 9.39 -8.96
N GLU A 292 12.63 9.83 -9.80
CA GLU A 292 13.18 9.02 -10.88
C GLU A 292 14.71 9.00 -10.77
N VAL A 293 15.26 7.82 -10.50
CA VAL A 293 16.71 7.63 -10.38
C VAL A 293 17.29 7.46 -11.77
N MET A 294 18.17 8.35 -12.14
CA MET A 294 18.92 8.36 -13.40
C MET A 294 20.38 7.95 -13.14
N ASP A 295 21.13 7.61 -14.17
CA ASP A 295 22.49 7.07 -14.03
C ASP A 295 23.43 7.96 -13.18
N SER A 296 23.34 9.28 -13.30
CA SER A 296 24.20 10.23 -12.61
C SER A 296 23.48 11.21 -11.69
N ASP A 297 22.14 11.21 -11.68
CA ASP A 297 21.33 12.19 -10.94
C ASP A 297 19.95 11.64 -10.59
N THR A 298 19.15 12.40 -9.87
CA THR A 298 17.77 12.04 -9.54
C THR A 298 16.85 13.21 -9.84
N LEU A 299 15.78 12.93 -10.60
CA LEU A 299 14.69 13.86 -10.80
C LEU A 299 13.69 13.75 -9.63
N PHE A 300 13.39 14.87 -9.01
CA PHE A 300 12.37 15.03 -7.98
C PHE A 300 11.24 15.89 -8.53
N MET A 301 10.01 15.40 -8.52
CA MET A 301 8.83 16.16 -8.93
C MET A 301 7.76 16.10 -7.84
N HIS A 302 7.45 17.24 -7.26
CA HIS A 302 6.38 17.41 -6.28
C HIS A 302 5.14 18.03 -6.94
N ALA A 303 3.97 17.60 -6.48
CA ALA A 303 2.67 18.19 -6.82
C ALA A 303 1.66 17.96 -5.69
N ASP A 304 0.53 18.65 -5.71
CA ASP A 304 -0.57 18.34 -4.78
C ASP A 304 -1.10 16.92 -5.00
N THR A 305 -1.16 16.49 -6.26
CA THR A 305 -1.63 15.14 -6.65
C THR A 305 -0.83 14.62 -7.84
N LEU A 306 -0.36 13.39 -7.73
CA LEU A 306 0.17 12.60 -8.83
C LEU A 306 -0.86 11.53 -9.21
N LYS A 307 -1.11 11.38 -10.49
CA LYS A 307 -2.05 10.42 -11.06
C LYS A 307 -1.39 9.66 -12.18
N SER A 308 -1.55 8.34 -12.22
CA SER A 308 -1.06 7.47 -13.29
C SER A 308 -2.20 6.74 -13.96
N LEU A 309 -2.16 6.69 -15.29
CA LEU A 309 -3.10 5.97 -16.16
C LEU A 309 -2.30 5.33 -17.29
N PRO A 310 -2.67 4.12 -17.75
CA PRO A 310 -2.11 3.57 -18.98
C PRO A 310 -2.67 4.28 -20.23
N ASP A 311 -1.86 4.34 -21.29
CA ASP A 311 -2.31 4.67 -22.64
C ASP A 311 -2.93 3.43 -23.34
N GLU A 312 -3.30 3.57 -24.61
CA GLU A 312 -3.85 2.47 -25.42
C GLU A 312 -2.85 1.30 -25.63
N GLN A 313 -1.56 1.54 -25.46
CA GLN A 313 -0.48 0.56 -25.56
C GLN A 313 -0.04 0.02 -24.18
N HIS A 314 -0.76 0.36 -23.11
CA HIS A 314 -0.46 0.05 -21.71
C HIS A 314 0.83 0.70 -21.14
N ASN A 315 1.34 1.76 -21.80
CA ASN A 315 2.41 2.55 -21.22
C ASN A 315 1.83 3.53 -20.18
N GLN A 316 2.54 3.75 -19.09
CA GLN A 316 2.07 4.64 -18.05
C GLN A 316 2.25 6.12 -18.41
N ILE A 317 1.18 6.89 -18.27
CA ILE A 317 1.20 8.34 -18.34
C ILE A 317 1.04 8.89 -16.93
N VAL A 318 1.98 9.73 -16.51
CA VAL A 318 1.90 10.39 -15.21
C VAL A 318 1.41 11.82 -15.38
N TYR A 319 0.39 12.17 -14.62
CA TYR A 319 -0.16 13.52 -14.50
C TYR A 319 0.16 14.07 -13.13
N ALA A 320 0.75 15.24 -13.06
CA ALA A 320 0.98 15.99 -11.84
C ALA A 320 0.09 17.23 -11.85
N TYR A 321 -0.73 17.41 -10.81
CA TYR A 321 -1.69 18.49 -10.71
C TYR A 321 -1.42 19.36 -9.51
N HIS A 322 -1.44 20.62 -9.80
CA HIS A 322 -1.33 21.84 -9.03
C HIS A 322 -0.01 21.98 -8.28
N GLY A 323 0.59 23.15 -8.52
CA GLY A 323 1.78 23.57 -7.84
C GLY A 323 2.99 22.68 -8.09
N VAL A 324 3.14 22.21 -9.34
CA VAL A 324 4.23 21.31 -9.69
C VAL A 324 5.57 22.01 -9.55
N ARG A 325 6.50 21.37 -8.84
CA ARG A 325 7.89 21.80 -8.68
C ARG A 325 8.81 20.63 -8.99
N ILE A 326 9.81 20.91 -9.81
CA ILE A 326 10.79 19.93 -10.30
C ILE A 326 12.18 20.36 -9.85
N PHE A 327 12.96 19.40 -9.37
CA PHE A 327 14.36 19.58 -9.05
C PHE A 327 15.20 18.43 -9.61
N LYS A 328 16.21 18.77 -10.38
CA LYS A 328 17.35 17.95 -10.79
C LYS A 328 18.55 18.89 -10.75
N ASN A 329 19.78 18.41 -10.57
CA ASN A 329 20.93 19.31 -10.38
C ASN A 329 21.13 20.31 -11.54
N ASP A 330 20.94 19.87 -12.78
CA ASP A 330 21.11 20.67 -13.99
C ASP A 330 19.79 21.28 -14.54
N LEU A 331 18.61 20.90 -13.95
CA LEU A 331 17.29 21.31 -14.41
C LEU A 331 16.35 21.54 -13.23
N GLN A 332 15.76 22.72 -13.12
CA GLN A 332 14.70 23.01 -12.17
C GLN A 332 13.49 23.57 -12.90
N GLY A 333 12.29 23.34 -12.37
CA GLY A 333 11.07 23.79 -13.02
C GLY A 333 9.94 24.05 -12.04
N ILE A 334 9.06 24.98 -12.43
CA ILE A 334 7.79 25.24 -11.74
C ILE A 334 6.70 25.40 -12.78
N CYS A 335 5.53 24.84 -12.52
CA CYS A 335 4.31 25.09 -13.30
C CYS A 335 3.08 24.69 -12.50
N ASP A 336 1.89 24.89 -13.07
CA ASP A 336 0.67 24.40 -12.43
C ASP A 336 0.51 22.89 -12.62
N SER A 337 0.74 22.39 -13.83
CA SER A 337 0.49 20.98 -14.17
C SER A 337 1.53 20.41 -15.12
N VAL A 338 1.77 19.09 -14.97
CA VAL A 338 2.68 18.32 -15.83
C VAL A 338 1.97 17.08 -16.36
N VAL A 339 2.27 16.73 -17.60
CA VAL A 339 2.00 15.42 -18.18
C VAL A 339 3.32 14.80 -18.60
N TYR A 340 3.66 13.66 -18.01
CA TYR A 340 4.88 12.91 -18.32
C TYR A 340 4.53 11.62 -19.07
N LEU A 341 4.94 11.54 -20.32
CA LEU A 341 4.83 10.38 -21.21
C LEU A 341 6.12 9.58 -21.08
N GLN A 342 6.09 8.57 -20.23
CA GLN A 342 7.29 7.82 -19.86
C GLN A 342 7.89 7.05 -21.05
N SER A 343 7.06 6.42 -21.90
CA SER A 343 7.50 5.69 -23.09
C SER A 343 8.29 6.57 -24.07
N ASP A 344 7.89 7.81 -24.20
CA ASP A 344 8.46 8.76 -25.15
C ASP A 344 9.54 9.64 -24.51
N SER A 345 9.69 9.53 -23.18
CA SER A 345 10.56 10.41 -22.39
C SER A 345 10.25 11.91 -22.60
N LEU A 346 8.95 12.24 -22.67
CA LEU A 346 8.43 13.58 -22.91
C LEU A 346 7.70 14.14 -21.70
N LEU A 347 8.10 15.33 -21.28
CA LEU A 347 7.49 16.05 -20.17
C LEU A 347 6.86 17.36 -20.67
N TRP A 348 5.54 17.47 -20.51
CA TRP A 348 4.77 18.67 -20.86
C TRP A 348 4.44 19.47 -19.63
N MET A 349 4.75 20.77 -19.62
CA MET A 349 4.50 21.71 -18.54
C MET A 349 3.49 22.76 -18.98
N TYR A 350 2.45 22.95 -18.19
CA TYR A 350 1.31 23.81 -18.52
C TYR A 350 1.09 24.91 -17.49
N ARG A 351 0.49 26.02 -17.95
CA ARG A 351 0.01 27.15 -17.12
C ARG A 351 1.14 27.86 -16.39
N GLY A 352 1.88 28.69 -17.14
CA GLY A 352 2.95 29.50 -16.62
C GLY A 352 4.20 28.74 -16.23
N PRO A 353 4.69 27.82 -17.08
CA PRO A 353 5.91 27.09 -16.80
C PRO A 353 7.12 28.02 -16.75
N ILE A 354 7.99 27.76 -15.80
CA ILE A 354 9.31 28.35 -15.66
C ILE A 354 10.31 27.21 -15.54
N VAL A 355 11.32 27.23 -16.37
CA VAL A 355 12.42 26.25 -16.32
C VAL A 355 13.74 26.98 -16.17
N TRP A 356 14.60 26.48 -15.32
CA TRP A 356 15.99 26.94 -15.15
C TRP A 356 16.97 25.83 -15.48
N SER A 357 17.98 26.17 -16.27
CA SER A 357 19.13 25.31 -16.53
C SER A 357 20.37 26.17 -16.59
N ALA A 358 21.39 25.80 -15.84
CA ALA A 358 22.58 26.64 -15.60
C ALA A 358 22.16 28.08 -15.19
N GLN A 359 22.60 29.11 -15.92
CA GLN A 359 22.26 30.53 -15.68
C GLN A 359 21.04 30.99 -16.50
N ASN A 360 20.35 30.09 -17.19
CA ASN A 360 19.25 30.44 -18.07
C ASN A 360 17.89 30.20 -17.35
N GLN A 361 16.96 31.13 -17.61
CA GLN A 361 15.56 31.01 -17.27
C GLN A 361 14.73 30.99 -18.57
N VAL A 362 13.83 30.03 -18.69
CA VAL A 362 12.93 29.90 -19.84
C VAL A 362 11.50 29.95 -19.36
N THR A 363 10.67 30.77 -20.00
CA THR A 363 9.23 30.87 -19.73
C THR A 363 8.43 30.84 -21.05
N GLY A 364 7.18 30.45 -20.96
CA GLY A 364 6.24 30.40 -22.07
C GLY A 364 4.83 30.03 -21.60
N ASP A 365 3.88 29.87 -22.53
CA ASP A 365 2.54 29.41 -22.17
C ASP A 365 2.53 27.90 -21.90
N THR A 366 3.32 27.15 -22.67
CA THR A 366 3.52 25.69 -22.52
C THR A 366 4.97 25.35 -22.86
N LEU A 367 5.59 24.51 -22.05
CA LEU A 367 6.91 23.94 -22.35
C LEU A 367 6.78 22.42 -22.55
N LYS A 368 7.55 21.90 -23.52
CA LYS A 368 7.72 20.46 -23.74
C LYS A 368 9.21 20.17 -23.66
N LEU A 369 9.59 19.23 -22.80
CA LEU A 369 10.96 18.77 -22.64
C LEU A 369 11.08 17.32 -23.15
N GLY A 370 12.05 17.06 -24.00
CA GLY A 370 12.41 15.73 -24.45
C GLY A 370 13.68 15.28 -23.77
N LEU A 371 13.69 14.08 -23.24
CA LEU A 371 14.84 13.45 -22.61
C LEU A 371 15.35 12.34 -23.53
N SER A 372 16.67 12.27 -23.70
CA SER A 372 17.35 11.17 -24.41
C SER A 372 18.48 10.69 -23.51
N ASN A 373 18.56 9.38 -23.28
CA ASN A 373 19.53 8.80 -22.36
C ASN A 373 19.51 9.52 -20.98
N GLN A 374 18.30 9.81 -20.48
CA GLN A 374 18.08 10.46 -19.18
C GLN A 374 18.62 11.91 -19.06
N ALA A 375 19.07 12.49 -20.15
CA ALA A 375 19.53 13.87 -20.25
C ALA A 375 18.56 14.71 -21.09
N LEU A 376 18.50 16.02 -20.85
CA LEU A 376 17.74 16.94 -21.67
C LEU A 376 18.34 16.98 -23.09
N ASP A 377 17.53 16.60 -24.09
CA ASP A 377 17.89 16.58 -25.50
C ASP A 377 17.30 17.79 -26.23
N LYS A 378 16.03 18.08 -25.95
CA LYS A 378 15.31 19.15 -26.64
C LYS A 378 14.27 19.81 -25.75
N ALA A 379 14.14 21.11 -25.89
CA ALA A 379 13.10 21.89 -25.24
C ALA A 379 12.33 22.71 -26.28
N TRP A 380 11.00 22.63 -26.25
CA TRP A 380 10.11 23.45 -27.07
C TRP A 380 9.30 24.37 -26.17
N VAL A 381 9.31 25.65 -26.49
CA VAL A 381 8.54 26.68 -25.82
C VAL A 381 7.45 27.15 -26.78
N MET A 382 6.22 27.02 -26.38
CA MET A 382 5.07 27.32 -27.20
C MET A 382 4.26 28.46 -26.57
N GLY A 383 4.07 29.53 -27.33
CA GLY A 383 3.41 30.76 -26.91
C GLY A 383 4.27 31.62 -25.97
N ASN A 384 4.46 32.89 -26.31
CA ASN A 384 5.15 33.89 -25.50
C ASN A 384 6.54 33.43 -24.99
N ALA A 385 7.30 32.78 -25.87
CA ALA A 385 8.63 32.27 -25.51
C ALA A 385 9.53 33.41 -25.06
N PHE A 386 10.10 33.28 -23.85
CA PHE A 386 11.04 34.24 -23.29
C PHE A 386 12.20 33.52 -22.60
N ILE A 387 13.42 33.79 -23.05
CA ILE A 387 14.64 33.21 -22.53
C ILE A 387 15.48 34.36 -21.94
N VAL A 388 15.92 34.18 -20.72
CA VAL A 388 16.76 35.16 -20.00
C VAL A 388 17.97 34.44 -19.46
N SER A 389 19.16 35.06 -19.66
CA SER A 389 20.37 34.63 -18.96
C SER A 389 21.08 35.80 -18.30
N ASP A 390 21.72 35.57 -17.18
CA ASP A 390 22.59 36.53 -16.54
C ASP A 390 23.82 36.77 -17.46
N ALA A 391 24.00 37.99 -17.92
CA ALA A 391 25.08 38.32 -18.86
C ALA A 391 26.48 38.30 -18.20
N GLU A 392 26.56 38.43 -16.89
CA GLU A 392 27.81 38.56 -16.16
C GLU A 392 28.23 37.28 -15.40
N ALA A 393 27.33 36.30 -15.34
CA ALA A 393 27.54 34.99 -14.68
C ALA A 393 28.18 35.08 -13.28
N ASN A 394 28.02 36.22 -12.59
CA ASN A 394 28.72 36.52 -11.36
C ASN A 394 27.74 36.67 -10.19
N ASP A 395 27.67 35.66 -9.33
CA ASP A 395 26.83 35.65 -8.11
C ASP A 395 27.18 36.78 -7.12
N SER A 396 28.29 37.51 -7.39
CA SER A 396 28.84 38.53 -6.50
C SER A 396 28.26 39.92 -6.72
N ILE A 397 27.56 40.18 -7.84
CA ILE A 397 27.02 41.50 -8.15
C ILE A 397 25.54 41.54 -7.74
N GLN A 398 25.26 42.05 -6.56
CA GLN A 398 23.92 42.44 -6.12
C GLN A 398 23.75 43.93 -6.33
N GLY A 399 22.86 44.31 -7.28
CA GLY A 399 22.57 45.73 -7.50
C GLY A 399 21.67 45.98 -8.71
N PRO A 400 21.22 47.22 -8.92
CA PRO A 400 20.36 47.58 -10.04
C PRO A 400 21.07 47.56 -11.42
N GLU A 401 22.35 47.18 -11.46
CA GLU A 401 23.18 47.16 -12.67
C GLU A 401 23.29 45.79 -13.34
N ILE A 402 22.55 44.75 -12.86
CA ILE A 402 22.59 43.39 -13.46
C ILE A 402 22.08 43.45 -14.89
N ARG A 403 22.92 43.02 -15.83
CA ARG A 403 22.60 42.95 -17.26
C ARG A 403 22.10 41.54 -17.62
N PHE A 404 21.07 41.48 -18.41
CA PHE A 404 20.47 40.22 -18.85
C PHE A 404 20.48 40.09 -20.36
N ASN A 405 21.03 39.01 -20.87
CA ASN A 405 20.77 38.59 -22.24
C ASN A 405 19.31 38.10 -22.30
N GLN A 406 18.57 38.60 -23.28
CA GLN A 406 17.14 38.37 -23.39
C GLN A 406 16.77 38.01 -24.83
N ILE A 407 15.97 37.01 -25.01
CA ILE A 407 15.45 36.61 -26.31
C ILE A 407 13.97 36.32 -26.13
N LYS A 408 13.16 36.91 -26.98
CA LYS A 408 11.69 36.76 -26.96
C LYS A 408 11.19 36.43 -28.37
N GLY A 409 10.13 35.65 -28.44
CA GLY A 409 9.43 35.35 -29.67
C GLY A 409 8.12 34.61 -29.41
N LYS A 410 7.44 34.22 -30.48
CA LYS A 410 6.20 33.46 -30.37
C LYS A 410 6.46 32.02 -29.92
N MET A 411 7.51 31.41 -30.44
CA MET A 411 7.96 30.05 -30.11
C MET A 411 9.48 30.01 -30.02
N ALA A 412 10.00 29.06 -29.24
CA ALA A 412 11.42 28.75 -29.23
C ALA A 412 11.66 27.23 -29.18
N THR A 413 12.75 26.80 -29.80
CA THR A 413 13.26 25.42 -29.72
C THR A 413 14.72 25.47 -29.33
N ALA A 414 15.09 24.83 -28.23
CA ALA A 414 16.47 24.61 -27.80
C ALA A 414 16.87 23.16 -28.01
N SER A 415 18.08 22.94 -28.54
CA SER A 415 18.67 21.60 -28.69
C SER A 415 19.90 21.48 -27.83
N PHE A 416 20.11 20.33 -27.24
CA PHE A 416 21.20 20.05 -26.31
C PHE A 416 21.99 18.82 -26.80
N VAL A 417 23.29 18.84 -26.55
CA VAL A 417 24.19 17.70 -26.80
C VAL A 417 25.00 17.49 -25.52
N ASN A 418 24.93 16.27 -24.95
CA ASN A 418 25.55 15.94 -23.66
C ASN A 418 25.17 16.90 -22.52
N SER A 419 23.88 17.28 -22.46
CA SER A 419 23.32 18.27 -21.50
C SER A 419 23.83 19.70 -21.67
N GLU A 420 24.63 20.00 -22.70
CA GLU A 420 25.08 21.35 -23.05
C GLU A 420 24.19 21.93 -24.15
N LEU A 421 23.86 23.22 -24.02
CA LEU A 421 23.04 23.93 -25.00
C LEU A 421 23.83 24.09 -26.30
N GLU A 422 23.37 23.48 -27.39
CA GLU A 422 23.95 23.57 -28.72
C GLU A 422 23.36 24.70 -29.54
N SER A 423 22.03 24.83 -29.54
CA SER A 423 21.37 25.85 -30.33
C SER A 423 20.03 26.26 -29.77
N VAL A 424 19.64 27.52 -30.05
CA VAL A 424 18.29 28.06 -29.79
C VAL A 424 17.77 28.67 -31.06
N TRP A 425 16.61 28.19 -31.50
CA TRP A 425 15.87 28.80 -32.59
C TRP A 425 14.58 29.43 -32.04
N VAL A 426 14.41 30.73 -32.30
CA VAL A 426 13.22 31.51 -31.91
C VAL A 426 12.51 31.95 -33.18
N ASP A 427 11.19 31.71 -33.19
CA ASP A 427 10.35 31.98 -34.34
C ASP A 427 9.16 32.87 -33.98
N GLY A 428 8.81 33.78 -34.88
CA GLY A 428 7.69 34.71 -34.78
C GLY A 428 8.00 35.93 -33.88
N ASN A 429 8.22 37.07 -34.48
CA ASN A 429 8.51 38.34 -33.81
C ASN A 429 9.67 38.24 -32.83
N GLY A 430 10.82 37.78 -33.34
CA GLY A 430 12.03 37.67 -32.54
C GLY A 430 12.54 39.02 -32.08
N GLU A 431 12.71 39.22 -30.78
CA GLU A 431 13.31 40.36 -30.13
C GLU A 431 14.53 39.89 -29.34
N LEU A 432 15.61 40.66 -29.36
CA LEU A 432 16.90 40.34 -28.71
C LEU A 432 17.47 41.54 -27.97
N VAL A 433 17.96 41.31 -26.77
CA VAL A 433 18.93 42.16 -26.07
C VAL A 433 20.13 41.29 -25.70
N TYR A 434 21.29 41.65 -26.18
CA TYR A 434 22.53 40.90 -25.98
C TYR A 434 23.67 41.83 -25.59
N TYR A 435 24.47 41.43 -24.60
CA TYR A 435 25.63 42.11 -24.09
C TYR A 435 26.88 41.31 -24.47
N PRO A 436 27.53 41.60 -25.63
CA PRO A 436 28.74 40.90 -26.02
C PRO A 436 29.89 41.28 -25.11
N THR A 437 30.77 40.33 -24.82
CA THR A 437 32.02 40.48 -24.06
C THR A 437 33.23 40.30 -24.97
N ASP A 438 34.36 40.94 -24.64
CA ASP A 438 35.65 40.67 -25.25
C ASP A 438 36.50 39.85 -24.27
N ASP A 439 36.83 38.64 -24.65
CA ASP A 439 37.51 37.65 -23.80
C ASP A 439 39.01 37.54 -24.13
N LYS A 440 39.56 38.44 -24.96
CA LYS A 440 40.92 38.32 -25.47
C LYS A 440 42.03 38.57 -24.45
N GLU A 441 41.77 39.32 -23.38
CA GLU A 441 42.78 39.61 -22.35
C GLU A 441 42.14 39.69 -20.95
N GLY A 442 42.18 38.62 -20.18
CA GLY A 442 41.78 38.62 -18.74
C GLY A 442 40.29 38.40 -18.53
N ALA A 443 39.70 39.03 -17.50
CA ALA A 443 38.27 38.89 -17.22
C ALA A 443 37.42 39.48 -18.37
N PRO A 444 36.30 38.82 -18.75
CA PRO A 444 35.43 39.29 -19.83
C PRO A 444 35.00 40.74 -19.64
N LYS A 445 35.23 41.59 -20.64
CA LYS A 445 34.87 43.02 -20.61
C LYS A 445 33.65 43.27 -21.49
N PRO A 446 32.58 43.88 -20.99
CA PRO A 446 31.45 44.23 -21.82
C PRO A 446 31.84 45.19 -22.94
N MET A 447 31.43 44.87 -24.17
CA MET A 447 31.71 45.72 -25.35
C MET A 447 30.64 46.77 -25.58
N GLY A 448 29.42 46.49 -25.18
CA GLY A 448 28.25 47.33 -25.43
C GLY A 448 26.95 46.54 -25.34
N THR A 449 25.89 47.04 -25.94
CA THR A 449 24.58 46.42 -26.00
C THR A 449 24.13 46.29 -27.43
N ASN A 450 23.71 45.11 -27.83
CA ASN A 450 23.03 44.87 -29.09
C ASN A 450 21.52 44.66 -28.85
N GLN A 451 20.69 45.48 -29.46
CA GLN A 451 19.23 45.32 -29.48
C GLN A 451 18.76 45.04 -30.89
N GLY A 452 17.94 44.00 -31.09
CA GLY A 452 17.47 43.64 -32.40
C GLY A 452 16.04 43.10 -32.41
N GLU A 453 15.41 43.28 -33.55
CA GLU A 453 14.10 42.70 -33.88
C GLU A 453 14.11 42.09 -35.28
N CYS A 454 13.42 40.96 -35.47
CA CYS A 454 13.34 40.22 -36.74
C CYS A 454 12.23 39.19 -36.74
N SER A 455 12.02 38.45 -37.83
CA SER A 455 11.04 37.38 -37.86
C SER A 455 11.50 36.15 -37.07
N SER A 456 12.79 35.75 -37.18
CA SER A 456 13.33 34.61 -36.45
C SER A 456 14.81 34.82 -36.09
N ILE A 457 15.24 34.15 -35.01
CA ILE A 457 16.59 34.21 -34.45
C ILE A 457 17.13 32.79 -34.31
N LEU A 458 18.32 32.53 -34.85
CA LEU A 458 19.07 31.32 -34.61
C LEU A 458 20.38 31.64 -33.88
N ILE A 459 20.54 31.04 -32.72
CA ILE A 459 21.75 31.14 -31.91
C ILE A 459 22.40 29.77 -31.87
N ARG A 460 23.73 29.71 -32.03
CA ARG A 460 24.52 28.50 -31.83
C ARG A 460 25.57 28.76 -30.76
N PHE A 461 25.77 27.74 -29.95
CA PHE A 461 26.77 27.71 -28.91
C PHE A 461 27.86 26.70 -29.24
N LYS A 462 29.03 26.92 -28.75
CA LYS A 462 30.16 26.01 -28.79
C LYS A 462 30.94 26.14 -27.49
N ASP A 463 31.16 25.02 -26.81
CA ASP A 463 31.85 25.00 -25.51
C ASP A 463 31.21 25.96 -24.46
N GLY A 464 29.85 26.06 -24.49
CA GLY A 464 29.06 26.92 -23.62
C GLY A 464 29.06 28.42 -24.02
N GLU A 465 29.81 28.82 -25.02
CA GLU A 465 29.93 30.21 -25.50
C GLU A 465 29.13 30.44 -26.79
N LEU A 466 28.66 31.66 -26.99
CA LEU A 466 27.98 32.08 -28.23
C LEU A 466 28.94 31.99 -29.42
N SER A 467 28.65 31.05 -30.32
CA SER A 467 29.45 30.86 -31.55
C SER A 467 28.90 31.62 -32.74
N SER A 468 27.58 31.69 -32.90
CA SER A 468 26.97 32.45 -33.97
C SER A 468 25.57 32.94 -33.64
N LEU A 469 25.21 34.11 -34.11
CA LEU A 469 23.88 34.68 -34.04
C LEU A 469 23.45 35.06 -35.46
N ARG A 470 22.28 34.55 -35.89
CA ARG A 470 21.66 34.86 -37.17
C ARG A 470 20.24 35.39 -36.94
N MET A 471 19.93 36.49 -37.59
CA MET A 471 18.63 37.11 -37.59
C MET A 471 18.05 37.10 -39.01
N ASP A 472 16.87 36.52 -39.18
CA ASP A 472 16.25 36.35 -40.48
C ASP A 472 14.88 37.09 -40.52
N GLY A 473 14.47 37.57 -41.76
CA GLY A 473 13.23 38.23 -42.00
C GLY A 473 13.21 39.68 -41.55
N GLN A 474 13.80 40.59 -42.37
CA GLN A 474 13.87 42.03 -42.17
C GLN A 474 14.49 42.46 -40.83
N PRO A 475 15.71 41.98 -40.51
CA PRO A 475 16.33 42.30 -39.25
C PRO A 475 16.61 43.79 -39.10
N LYS A 476 16.26 44.34 -37.95
CA LYS A 476 16.71 45.65 -37.48
C LYS A 476 17.52 45.44 -36.22
N SER A 477 18.77 45.91 -36.20
CA SER A 477 19.64 45.80 -35.07
C SER A 477 20.41 47.09 -34.84
N VAL A 478 20.55 47.45 -33.56
CA VAL A 478 21.31 48.60 -33.12
C VAL A 478 22.31 48.15 -32.08
N PHE A 479 23.61 48.36 -32.39
CA PHE A 479 24.70 48.18 -31.43
C PHE A 479 25.08 49.53 -30.83
N LYS A 480 25.09 49.62 -29.49
CA LYS A 480 25.59 50.76 -28.73
C LYS A 480 26.81 50.34 -27.95
N SER A 481 27.96 50.92 -28.22
CA SER A 481 29.16 50.68 -27.43
C SER A 481 28.99 51.20 -26.00
N ASN A 482 29.81 50.72 -25.03
CA ASN A 482 29.73 51.12 -23.62
C ASN A 482 29.82 52.65 -23.39
N ARG A 483 30.43 53.39 -24.33
CA ARG A 483 30.48 54.87 -24.31
C ARG A 483 29.12 55.53 -24.46
N PHE A 484 28.17 54.86 -25.12
CA PHE A 484 26.84 55.35 -25.48
C PHE A 484 25.70 54.48 -24.92
N ALA A 485 26.06 53.39 -24.26
CA ALA A 485 25.09 52.59 -23.52
C ALA A 485 24.77 53.35 -22.22
N GLY A 486 23.52 53.60 -21.93
CA GLY A 486 23.12 54.18 -20.64
C GLY A 486 23.49 53.24 -19.48
N THR A 487 23.50 53.78 -18.28
CA THR A 487 23.78 53.02 -17.04
C THR A 487 22.64 52.06 -16.66
N GLU A 488 21.44 52.30 -17.18
CA GLU A 488 20.27 51.44 -16.89
C GLU A 488 20.24 50.19 -17.80
N PRO A 489 19.93 49.01 -17.26
CA PRO A 489 19.81 47.80 -18.04
C PRO A 489 18.63 47.91 -19.03
N LEU A 490 18.87 47.50 -20.28
CA LEU A 490 17.83 47.46 -21.29
C LEU A 490 16.98 46.19 -21.10
N LEU A 491 15.67 46.34 -20.86
CA LEU A 491 14.77 45.26 -20.66
C LEU A 491 13.71 45.21 -21.77
N LEU A 492 13.47 44.03 -22.34
CA LEU A 492 12.35 43.76 -23.25
C LEU A 492 11.03 43.84 -22.51
N ARG A 493 9.95 44.13 -23.24
CA ARG A 493 8.60 44.11 -22.70
C ARG A 493 8.29 42.72 -22.12
N ASP A 494 7.64 42.67 -20.95
CA ASP A 494 7.26 41.47 -20.20
C ASP A 494 8.44 40.72 -19.56
N PHE A 495 9.61 41.34 -19.49
CA PHE A 495 10.78 40.83 -18.76
C PHE A 495 10.43 40.49 -17.31
N LYS A 496 10.80 39.28 -16.86
CA LYS A 496 10.72 38.85 -15.47
C LYS A 496 11.93 38.00 -15.14
N TRP A 497 12.61 38.34 -14.06
CA TRP A 497 13.66 37.51 -13.50
C TRP A 497 13.15 36.86 -12.22
N LEU A 498 12.93 35.54 -12.25
CA LEU A 498 12.18 34.78 -11.22
C LEU A 498 13.09 33.84 -10.44
N ARG A 499 14.40 34.21 -10.35
CA ARG A 499 15.43 33.41 -9.66
C ARG A 499 15.04 33.01 -8.22
N ASP A 500 14.33 33.87 -7.51
CA ASP A 500 13.91 33.60 -6.12
C ASP A 500 12.90 32.46 -6.01
N GLN A 501 12.21 32.12 -7.09
CA GLN A 501 11.27 31.00 -7.14
C GLN A 501 11.95 29.68 -7.51
N ARG A 502 13.23 29.72 -7.95
CA ARG A 502 13.98 28.55 -8.39
C ARG A 502 14.25 27.62 -7.21
N PRO A 503 13.82 26.35 -7.27
CA PRO A 503 14.22 25.36 -6.27
C PRO A 503 15.74 25.20 -6.26
N ARG A 504 16.39 25.37 -5.10
CA ARG A 504 17.85 25.26 -4.95
C ARG A 504 18.28 23.88 -4.45
N SER A 505 17.31 23.14 -3.91
CA SER A 505 17.51 21.79 -3.39
C SER A 505 16.26 20.93 -3.59
N ARG A 506 16.43 19.63 -3.45
CA ARG A 506 15.30 18.69 -3.44
C ARG A 506 14.27 18.95 -2.33
N TYR A 507 14.61 19.72 -1.31
CA TYR A 507 13.69 20.05 -0.21
C TYR A 507 12.84 21.28 -0.52
N ASP A 508 13.33 22.18 -1.39
CA ASP A 508 12.64 23.43 -1.73
C ASP A 508 11.39 23.17 -2.59
N ILE A 509 11.27 21.99 -3.20
CA ILE A 509 10.08 21.63 -3.98
C ILE A 509 8.82 21.54 -3.12
N PHE A 510 8.94 21.36 -1.80
CA PHE A 510 7.81 21.34 -0.87
C PHE A 510 7.44 22.73 -0.31
N LEU A 511 8.24 23.76 -0.57
CA LEU A 511 7.96 25.11 -0.13
C LEU A 511 6.84 25.70 -1.02
N LYS A 512 5.85 26.34 -0.40
CA LYS A 512 4.74 27.01 -1.09
C LYS A 512 5.17 28.39 -1.60
#